data_05e662e4560d875a99b10a675934356a
#
_entry.id   05e662e4560d875a99b10a675934356a
#
_cell.length_a   1.000
_cell.length_b   1.000
_cell.length_c   1.000
_cell.angle_alpha   90.00
_cell.angle_beta   90.00
_cell.angle_gamma   90.00
#
_symmetry.space_group_name_H-M   'P 1'
#
loop_
_entity.id
_entity.type
_entity.pdbx_description
1 polymer ?
#
loop_
_entity_poly.entity_id
_entity_poly.type
_entity_poly.pdbx_seq_one_letter_code
_entity_poly.pdbx_strand_id
1 'polypeptide(L)'
;MKLHQSDTQKYQTVTGYDETGVEINAERYNYSLIVLPEVAPRAWNAPTFESITAEHFDLIGAENPDVVILGTGARQRFIHPKLTAALTLRRIGVECMDSQAACRTYNILMGEGRKVALALIIDANEGKNA
;
A
#
# COMPACT_ATOMS: atom_id res chain seq x y z
N MET A 1 15.41 -11.83 18.62
CA MET A 1 14.93 -11.23 18.67
C MET A 1 14.90 -10.76 19.19
N LYS A 2 14.60 -10.60 19.12
CA LYS A 2 14.19 -9.94 19.54
C LYS A 2 13.37 -9.81 19.74
N LEU A 3 12.69 -10.17 19.68
CA LEU A 3 11.75 -9.83 19.86
C LEU A 3 11.50 -9.30 20.50
N HIS A 4 11.56 -9.25 20.91
CA HIS A 4 10.99 -8.58 21.51
C HIS A 4 11.02 -7.54 21.38
N GLN A 5 11.32 -7.02 21.24
CA GLN A 5 11.14 -5.97 21.26
C GLN A 5 10.29 -5.44 20.64
N SER A 6 10.34 -5.81 20.05
CA SER A 6 9.30 -5.37 19.44
C SER A 6 8.16 -5.03 20.10
N ASP A 7 8.13 -5.56 20.89
CA ASP A 7 7.03 -5.51 21.60
C ASP A 7 6.60 -4.17 21.87
N THR A 8 7.48 -3.32 22.07
CA THR A 8 7.11 -1.99 22.36
C THR A 8 6.94 -1.17 21.13
N GLN A 9 7.51 -1.60 20.04
CA GLN A 9 7.37 -0.86 18.84
C GLN A 9 6.17 -1.35 18.04
N LYS A 10 5.32 -0.44 17.65
CA LYS A 10 4.16 -0.81 16.88
C LYS A 10 4.39 -0.51 15.44
N TYR A 11 4.55 -1.55 14.66
CA TYR A 11 4.61 -1.40 13.23
C TYR A 11 3.20 -1.18 12.70
N GLN A 12 3.10 -0.45 11.60
CA GLN A 12 1.81 -0.21 10.95
C GLN A 12 1.37 -1.52 10.33
N THR A 13 0.32 -2.10 10.85
CA THR A 13 -0.18 -3.42 10.46
C THR A 13 -1.59 -3.30 9.95
N VAL A 14 -1.91 -3.94 8.82
CA VAL A 14 -3.29 -3.99 8.35
C VAL A 14 -4.04 -4.98 9.24
N THR A 15 -5.04 -4.48 9.96
CA THR A 15 -5.84 -5.30 10.87
C THR A 15 -7.22 -5.59 10.32
N GLY A 16 -7.57 -5.03 9.17
CA GLY A 16 -8.84 -5.34 8.51
C GLY A 16 -8.93 -4.67 7.17
N TYR A 17 -9.72 -5.25 6.28
CA TYR A 17 -9.95 -4.67 4.96
C TYR A 17 -11.31 -5.09 4.44
N ASP A 18 -12.04 -4.14 3.86
CA ASP A 18 -13.23 -4.44 3.09
C ASP A 18 -13.29 -3.48 1.91
N GLU A 19 -14.36 -3.54 1.12
CA GLU A 19 -14.46 -2.75 -0.11
C GLU A 19 -14.51 -1.26 0.12
N THR A 20 -14.87 -0.83 1.32
CA THR A 20 -15.05 0.59 1.59
C THR A 20 -13.94 1.19 2.42
N GLY A 21 -12.98 0.40 2.87
CA GLY A 21 -11.93 0.96 3.68
C GLY A 21 -10.93 -0.07 4.18
N VAL A 22 -9.98 0.41 4.91
CA VAL A 22 -8.90 -0.41 5.46
C VAL A 22 -8.70 -0.01 6.92
N GLU A 23 -8.31 -0.98 7.73
CA GLU A 23 -8.05 -0.73 9.14
C GLU A 23 -6.56 -0.96 9.38
N ILE A 24 -5.89 0.05 9.94
CA ILE A 24 -4.48 -0.02 10.28
C ILE A 24 -4.37 0.13 11.79
N ASN A 25 -3.85 -0.88 12.46
CA ASN A 25 -3.73 -0.87 13.92
C ASN A 25 -5.06 -0.49 14.58
N ALA A 26 -6.14 -1.08 14.08
CA ALA A 26 -7.50 -0.90 14.60
C ALA A 26 -8.10 0.49 14.32
N GLU A 27 -7.45 1.29 13.50
CA GLU A 27 -8.01 2.59 13.11
C GLU A 27 -8.42 2.53 11.64
N ARG A 28 -9.63 2.97 11.35
CA ARG A 28 -10.20 2.81 10.02
C ARG A 28 -9.97 4.02 9.14
N TYR A 29 -9.64 3.76 7.86
CA TYR A 29 -9.45 4.77 6.84
C TYR A 29 -10.32 4.41 5.65
N ASN A 30 -11.04 5.37 5.10
CA ASN A 30 -11.93 5.12 3.97
C ASN A 30 -11.52 5.88 2.72
N TYR A 31 -10.23 6.11 2.56
CA TYR A 31 -9.66 6.78 1.39
C TYR A 31 -8.32 6.11 1.07
N SER A 32 -7.83 6.31 -0.15
CA SER A 32 -6.58 5.71 -0.60
C SER A 32 -5.42 6.12 0.30
N LEU A 33 -4.55 5.15 0.60
CA LEU A 33 -3.50 5.32 1.60
C LEU A 33 -2.16 4.83 1.11
N ILE A 34 -1.11 5.41 1.68
CA ILE A 34 0.24 4.85 1.63
C ILE A 34 0.58 4.41 3.06
N VAL A 35 0.97 3.16 3.21
CA VAL A 35 1.32 2.58 4.52
C VAL A 35 2.74 2.04 4.46
N LEU A 36 3.55 2.44 5.43
CA LEU A 36 4.90 1.91 5.60
C LEU A 36 5.01 1.41 7.04
N PRO A 37 5.94 0.48 7.33
CA PRO A 37 5.98 -0.13 8.66
C PRO A 37 6.20 0.83 9.80
N GLU A 38 6.98 1.90 9.58
CA GLU A 38 7.40 2.76 10.68
C GLU A 38 6.95 4.20 10.52
N VAL A 39 6.06 4.47 9.59
CA VAL A 39 5.57 5.82 9.32
C VAL A 39 4.06 5.80 9.41
N ALA A 40 3.48 6.80 10.05
CA ALA A 40 2.02 6.87 10.15
C ALA A 40 1.40 6.83 8.74
N PRO A 41 0.26 6.17 8.57
CA PRO A 41 -0.40 6.11 7.27
C PRO A 41 -0.69 7.50 6.74
N ARG A 42 -0.56 7.66 5.44
CA ARG A 42 -0.80 8.95 4.79
C ARG A 42 -1.81 8.81 3.68
N ALA A 43 -2.65 9.83 3.53
CA ALA A 43 -3.56 9.87 2.40
C ALA A 43 -2.79 9.86 1.10
N TRP A 44 -3.25 9.06 0.14
CA TRP A 44 -2.66 9.00 -1.19
C TRP A 44 -3.67 9.65 -2.13
N ASN A 45 -3.25 10.70 -2.82
CA ASN A 45 -4.15 11.47 -3.64
C ASN A 45 -4.44 10.78 -4.98
N ALA A 46 -4.88 9.54 -4.90
CA ALA A 46 -5.24 8.72 -6.05
C ALA A 46 -6.56 8.02 -5.71
N PRO A 47 -7.69 8.71 -5.89
CA PRO A 47 -8.97 8.17 -5.45
C PRO A 47 -9.45 6.98 -6.26
N THR A 48 -8.96 6.82 -7.48
CA THR A 48 -9.32 5.68 -8.31
C THR A 48 -8.06 5.15 -8.99
N PHE A 49 -8.13 3.91 -9.45
CA PHE A 49 -7.02 3.33 -10.19
C PHE A 49 -6.71 4.16 -11.44
N GLU A 50 -7.74 4.62 -12.13
CA GLU A 50 -7.59 5.37 -13.38
C GLU A 50 -6.93 6.73 -13.16
N SER A 51 -6.99 7.26 -11.94
CA SER A 51 -6.42 8.57 -11.66
C SER A 51 -4.92 8.53 -11.38
N ILE A 52 -4.32 7.35 -11.31
CA ILE A 52 -2.90 7.22 -10.96
C ILE A 52 -2.03 7.78 -12.07
N THR A 53 -1.05 8.60 -11.69
CA THR A 53 -0.06 9.15 -12.62
C THR A 53 1.33 8.82 -12.09
N ALA A 54 2.36 9.12 -12.88
CA ALA A 54 3.74 8.89 -12.46
C ALA A 54 4.06 9.66 -11.18
N GLU A 55 3.51 10.85 -11.02
CA GLU A 55 3.79 11.67 -9.84
C GLU A 55 3.28 11.06 -8.56
N HIS A 56 2.23 10.23 -8.64
CA HIS A 56 1.71 9.57 -7.46
C HIS A 56 2.72 8.63 -6.81
N PHE A 57 3.71 8.18 -7.59
CA PHE A 57 4.73 7.28 -7.06
C PHE A 57 5.92 8.03 -6.47
N ASP A 58 6.02 9.35 -6.69
CA ASP A 58 7.13 10.14 -6.15
C ASP A 58 7.12 10.16 -4.62
N LEU A 59 5.93 10.28 -4.02
CA LEU A 59 5.82 10.27 -2.57
C LEU A 59 6.28 8.95 -1.99
N ILE A 60 5.99 7.87 -2.69
CA ILE A 60 6.38 6.53 -2.25
C ILE A 60 7.87 6.36 -2.39
N GLY A 61 8.41 6.78 -3.53
CA GLY A 61 9.85 6.70 -3.78
C GLY A 61 10.67 7.50 -2.78
N ALA A 62 10.12 8.63 -2.31
CA ALA A 62 10.80 9.46 -1.33
C ALA A 62 11.05 8.73 -0.02
N GLU A 63 10.25 7.71 0.29
CA GLU A 63 10.43 6.91 1.49
C GLU A 63 11.48 5.81 1.29
N ASN A 64 11.93 5.63 0.07
CA ASN A 64 13.00 4.67 -0.27
C ASN A 64 12.68 3.24 0.18
N PRO A 65 11.50 2.70 -0.20
CA PRO A 65 11.15 1.34 0.20
C PRO A 65 11.93 0.31 -0.60
N ASP A 66 11.97 -0.94 -0.11
CA ASP A 66 12.55 -2.05 -0.85
C ASP A 66 11.63 -2.51 -1.98
N VAL A 67 10.33 -2.42 -1.74
CA VAL A 67 9.34 -2.90 -2.71
C VAL A 67 8.03 -2.15 -2.45
N VAL A 68 7.25 -1.97 -3.50
CA VAL A 68 5.93 -1.34 -3.41
C VAL A 68 4.90 -2.38 -3.78
N ILE A 69 3.90 -2.55 -2.92
CA ILE A 69 2.75 -3.40 -3.23
C ILE A 69 1.60 -2.45 -3.53
N LEU A 70 1.07 -2.53 -4.75
CA LEU A 70 -0.04 -1.68 -5.17
C LEU A 70 -1.32 -2.48 -5.11
N GLY A 71 -2.24 -2.07 -4.24
CA GLY A 71 -3.56 -2.67 -4.14
C GLY A 71 -4.51 -1.95 -5.07
N THR A 72 -5.06 -2.67 -6.04
CA THR A 72 -5.78 -2.08 -7.16
C THR A 72 -7.30 -2.16 -7.02
N GLY A 73 -7.80 -2.42 -5.82
CA GLY A 73 -9.23 -2.48 -5.60
C GLY A 73 -9.75 -3.90 -5.54
N ALA A 74 -11.00 -4.10 -5.92
CA ALA A 74 -11.65 -5.40 -5.82
C ALA A 74 -11.05 -6.46 -6.73
N ARG A 75 -10.36 -6.04 -7.78
CA ARG A 75 -9.71 -6.97 -8.70
C ARG A 75 -8.33 -6.49 -9.05
N GLN A 76 -7.49 -7.43 -9.47
CA GLN A 76 -6.13 -7.10 -9.89
C GLN A 76 -6.16 -6.35 -11.22
N ARG A 77 -5.36 -5.29 -11.31
CA ARG A 77 -5.12 -4.56 -12.54
C ARG A 77 -3.64 -4.28 -12.63
N PHE A 78 -3.13 -4.10 -13.83
CA PHE A 78 -1.70 -3.81 -14.03
C PHE A 78 -1.53 -2.33 -14.36
N ILE A 79 -0.57 -1.70 -13.69
CA ILE A 79 -0.22 -0.31 -13.97
C ILE A 79 0.70 -0.27 -15.19
N HIS A 80 0.57 0.77 -16.00
CA HIS A 80 1.45 0.92 -17.17
C HIS A 80 2.88 1.13 -16.68
N PRO A 81 3.85 0.40 -17.26
CA PRO A 81 5.24 0.50 -16.78
C PRO A 81 5.84 1.90 -16.79
N LYS A 82 5.39 2.80 -17.67
CA LYS A 82 5.91 4.14 -17.67
C LYS A 82 5.54 4.91 -16.41
N LEU A 83 4.48 4.53 -15.71
CA LEU A 83 4.10 5.23 -14.49
C LEU A 83 5.02 4.89 -13.34
N THR A 84 5.68 3.75 -13.38
CA THR A 84 6.58 3.31 -12.31
C THR A 84 8.04 3.31 -12.73
N ALA A 85 8.35 3.91 -13.89
CA ALA A 85 9.69 3.86 -14.45
C ALA A 85 10.76 4.43 -13.50
N ALA A 86 10.44 5.51 -12.80
CA ALA A 86 11.40 6.12 -11.88
C ALA A 86 11.75 5.17 -10.73
N LEU A 87 10.78 4.38 -10.26
CA LEU A 87 11.05 3.40 -9.22
C LEU A 87 11.85 2.22 -9.77
N THR A 88 11.49 1.77 -10.97
CA THR A 88 12.19 0.66 -11.61
C THR A 88 13.66 0.98 -11.83
N LEU A 89 13.99 2.21 -12.22
CA LEU A 89 15.36 2.64 -12.40
C LEU A 89 16.16 2.58 -11.09
N ARG A 90 15.48 2.69 -9.97
CA ARG A 90 16.09 2.60 -8.65
C ARG A 90 16.01 1.18 -8.09
N ARG A 91 15.60 0.24 -8.90
CA ARG A 91 15.43 -1.18 -8.51
C ARG A 91 14.41 -1.37 -7.40
N ILE A 92 13.40 -0.51 -7.38
CA ILE A 92 12.26 -0.65 -6.48
C ILE A 92 11.14 -1.26 -7.30
N GLY A 93 10.81 -2.52 -7.04
CA GLY A 93 9.75 -3.22 -7.77
C GLY A 93 8.38 -2.76 -7.31
N VAL A 94 7.43 -2.75 -8.26
CA VAL A 94 6.03 -2.46 -7.95
C VAL A 94 5.23 -3.68 -8.36
N GLU A 95 4.52 -4.28 -7.41
CA GLU A 95 3.71 -5.47 -7.66
C GLU A 95 2.25 -5.13 -7.48
N CYS A 96 1.45 -5.42 -8.51
CA CYS A 96 0.02 -5.10 -8.50
C CYS A 96 -0.79 -6.31 -8.06
N MET A 97 -1.71 -6.10 -7.13
CA MET A 97 -2.57 -7.16 -6.60
C MET A 97 -3.94 -6.56 -6.32
N ASP A 98 -4.97 -7.42 -6.23
CA ASP A 98 -6.21 -6.92 -5.65
C ASP A 98 -5.90 -6.46 -4.22
N SER A 99 -6.73 -5.59 -3.69
CA SER A 99 -6.37 -4.91 -2.45
C SER A 99 -6.34 -5.84 -1.24
N GLN A 100 -7.17 -6.87 -1.23
CA GLN A 100 -7.14 -7.82 -0.14
C GLN A 100 -5.83 -8.60 -0.13
N ALA A 101 -5.38 -9.06 -1.29
CA ALA A 101 -4.10 -9.75 -1.41
C ALA A 101 -2.94 -8.81 -1.08
N ALA A 102 -3.05 -7.54 -1.49
CA ALA A 102 -2.04 -6.54 -1.21
C ALA A 102 -1.85 -6.33 0.28
N CYS A 103 -2.95 -6.27 1.02
CA CYS A 103 -2.89 -6.10 2.47
C CYS A 103 -2.22 -7.28 3.15
N ARG A 104 -2.53 -8.50 2.71
CA ARG A 104 -1.90 -9.71 3.27
C ARG A 104 -0.42 -9.74 2.96
N THR A 105 -0.06 -9.43 1.72
CA THR A 105 1.34 -9.44 1.31
C THR A 105 2.14 -8.40 2.07
N TYR A 106 1.57 -7.20 2.22
CA TYR A 106 2.22 -6.17 3.02
C TYR A 106 2.52 -6.66 4.43
N ASN A 107 1.53 -7.25 5.10
CA ASN A 107 1.73 -7.73 6.48
C ASN A 107 2.82 -8.79 6.56
N ILE A 108 2.86 -9.69 5.59
CA ILE A 108 3.87 -10.75 5.57
C ILE A 108 5.28 -10.16 5.42
N LEU A 109 5.45 -9.27 4.44
CA LEU A 109 6.77 -8.70 4.17
C LEU A 109 7.21 -7.79 5.32
N MET A 110 6.30 -7.01 5.86
CA MET A 110 6.58 -6.16 6.99
C MET A 110 7.01 -7.00 8.20
N GLY A 111 6.33 -8.12 8.43
CA GLY A 111 6.67 -9.03 9.52
C GLY A 111 8.02 -9.69 9.34
N GLU A 112 8.51 -9.75 8.11
CA GLU A 112 9.85 -10.28 7.82
C GLU A 112 10.93 -9.20 7.93
N GLY A 113 10.56 -8.01 8.36
CA GLY A 113 11.53 -6.92 8.53
C GLY A 113 11.83 -6.15 7.26
N ARG A 114 11.02 -6.31 6.20
CA ARG A 114 11.26 -5.61 4.95
C ARG A 114 10.65 -4.21 4.99
N LYS A 115 11.29 -3.26 4.32
CA LYS A 115 10.74 -1.92 4.20
C LYS A 115 9.81 -1.90 2.99
N VAL A 116 8.60 -2.37 3.21
CA VAL A 116 7.60 -2.48 2.16
C VAL A 116 6.66 -1.28 2.22
N ALA A 117 6.31 -0.74 1.07
CA ALA A 117 5.28 0.31 0.99
C ALA A 117 4.03 -0.30 0.41
N LEU A 118 2.90 -0.08 1.07
CA LEU A 118 1.59 -0.47 0.55
C LEU A 118 0.92 0.78 0.02
N ALA A 119 0.64 0.79 -1.28
CA ALA A 119 -0.14 1.87 -1.89
C ALA A 119 -1.49 1.27 -2.22
N LEU A 120 -2.51 1.72 -1.51
CA LEU A 120 -3.82 1.06 -1.53
C LEU A 120 -4.87 1.99 -2.10
N ILE A 121 -5.50 1.57 -3.20
CA ILE A 121 -6.61 2.31 -3.78
C ILE A 121 -7.88 1.95 -3.02
N ILE A 122 -8.54 2.97 -2.47
CA ILE A 122 -9.87 2.82 -1.89
C ILE A 122 -10.79 3.67 -2.74
N ASP A 123 -11.55 3.02 -3.61
CA ASP A 123 -12.46 3.71 -4.51
C ASP A 123 -13.86 3.56 -3.96
N ALA A 124 -14.39 4.64 -3.41
CA ALA A 124 -15.67 4.59 -2.72
C ALA A 124 -16.81 4.16 -3.63
N ASN A 125 -16.65 4.30 -4.93
CA ASN A 125 -17.72 3.97 -5.88
C ASN A 125 -17.58 2.58 -6.49
N GLU A 126 -16.47 1.91 -6.27
CA GLU A 126 -16.21 0.64 -6.97
C GLU A 126 -17.24 -0.42 -6.62
N GLY A 127 -17.53 -0.60 -5.36
CA GLY A 127 -18.52 -1.60 -4.94
C GLY A 127 -19.92 -1.27 -5.39
N LYS A 128 -20.22 0.00 -5.58
CA LYS A 128 -21.55 0.43 -5.96
C LYS A 128 -21.83 0.22 -7.43
N ASN A 129 -20.80 0.10 -8.22
CA ASN A 129 -20.93 -0.06 -9.67
C ASN A 129 -20.80 -1.50 -10.10
N ALA A 130 -20.75 -2.38 -9.16
CA ALA A 130 -20.55 -3.80 -9.47
C ALA A 130 -21.81 -4.46 -10.01
#